data_69423bd07a6dbb04985356ffdcde2aba
#
_entry.id   69423bd07a6dbb04985356ffdcde2aba
#
_cell.length_a   1.000
_cell.length_b   1.000
_cell.length_c   1.000
_cell.angle_alpha   90.00
_cell.angle_beta   90.00
_cell.angle_gamma   90.00
#
_symmetry.space_group_name_H-M   'P 1'
#
loop_
_entity.id
_entity.type
_entity.pdbx_description
1 polymer ?
#
loop_
_entity_poly.entity_id
_entity_poly.type
_entity_poly.pdbx_seq_one_letter_code
_entity_poly.pdbx_strand_id
1 'polypeptide(L)'
;MKIKGLKNFRDLGGIRAGKKHLRKGLIFRSEVPVKVPETEMAKLKTEFGIDAIIDLRTSQEIEDNHYKVPEGVEYLHIPIFKESVIGITKEAGLNYRQFIIHTRDKEVLRNSIPDIDVLYAGILKEDSVVDMTAKAIRQVISNVLEGKATLFHCSWGKDR
;
A
#
# COMPACT_ATOMS: atom_id res chain seq x y z
N MET A 1 -5.87 14.86 -11.37
CA MET A 1 -4.83 13.84 -11.51
C MET A 1 -5.49 12.48 -11.47
N LYS A 2 -5.49 11.71 -12.56
CA LYS A 2 -6.14 10.39 -12.63
C LYS A 2 -5.37 9.48 -13.59
N ILE A 3 -5.19 8.23 -13.19
CA ILE A 3 -4.75 7.12 -14.05
C ILE A 3 -5.94 6.16 -14.16
N LYS A 4 -6.33 5.81 -15.37
CA LYS A 4 -7.49 4.95 -15.60
C LYS A 4 -7.23 3.55 -15.02
N GLY A 5 -8.11 3.09 -14.16
CA GLY A 5 -7.99 1.79 -13.50
C GLY A 5 -7.20 1.81 -12.17
N LEU A 6 -6.55 2.91 -11.82
CA LEU A 6 -5.82 3.05 -10.56
C LEU A 6 -6.62 3.87 -9.54
N LYS A 7 -7.06 3.20 -8.47
CA LYS A 7 -7.82 3.86 -7.40
C LYS A 7 -6.89 4.44 -6.33
N ASN A 8 -7.40 5.36 -5.56
CA ASN A 8 -6.68 6.05 -4.48
C ASN A 8 -5.37 6.74 -4.92
N PHE A 9 -5.13 6.88 -6.23
CA PHE A 9 -3.95 7.57 -6.74
C PHE A 9 -4.01 9.06 -6.46
N ARG A 10 -3.02 9.56 -5.72
CA ARG A 10 -2.92 10.98 -5.39
C ARG A 10 -1.50 11.39 -4.99
N ASP A 11 -1.18 12.64 -5.30
CA ASP A 11 -0.02 13.35 -4.77
C ASP A 11 -0.30 13.77 -3.31
N LEU A 12 0.66 13.55 -2.43
CA LEU A 12 0.60 14.01 -1.04
C LEU A 12 1.13 15.44 -0.87
N GLY A 13 1.55 16.07 -1.96
CA GLY A 13 1.98 17.47 -1.97
C GLY A 13 0.87 18.41 -1.51
N GLY A 14 1.25 19.43 -0.73
CA GLY A 14 0.33 20.38 -0.13
C GLY A 14 -0.20 19.97 1.26
N ILE A 15 0.04 18.74 1.71
CA ILE A 15 -0.28 18.34 3.08
C ILE A 15 0.59 19.15 4.05
N ARG A 16 -0.05 19.72 5.06
CA ARG A 16 0.61 20.52 6.07
C ARG A 16 1.46 19.65 7.00
N ALA A 17 2.71 20.02 7.18
CA ALA A 17 3.67 19.40 8.09
C ALA A 17 4.24 20.49 9.03
N GLY A 18 3.60 20.69 10.17
CA GLY A 18 3.93 21.78 11.08
C GLY A 18 3.65 23.15 10.44
N LYS A 19 4.70 23.98 10.27
CA LYS A 19 4.63 25.30 9.62
C LYS A 19 4.88 25.24 8.09
N LYS A 20 5.19 24.07 7.55
CA LYS A 20 5.52 23.85 6.13
C LYS A 20 4.48 22.95 5.48
N HIS A 21 4.61 22.76 4.17
CA HIS A 21 3.81 21.82 3.40
C HIS A 21 4.75 20.87 2.63
N LEU A 22 4.29 19.65 2.41
CA LEU A 22 4.99 18.72 1.53
C LEU A 22 5.04 19.30 0.11
N ARG A 23 6.19 19.15 -0.55
CA ARG A 23 6.34 19.57 -1.95
C ARG A 23 5.47 18.68 -2.84
N LYS A 24 4.83 19.30 -3.83
CA LYS A 24 4.04 18.57 -4.84
C LYS A 24 4.94 17.80 -5.78
N GLY A 25 4.43 16.69 -6.33
CA GLY A 25 5.10 15.92 -7.36
C GLY A 25 6.22 15.00 -6.87
N LEU A 26 6.39 14.81 -5.56
CA LEU A 26 7.47 13.97 -5.02
C LEU A 26 6.99 12.71 -4.29
N ILE A 27 5.82 12.75 -3.67
CA ILE A 27 5.32 11.63 -2.88
C ILE A 27 3.90 11.32 -3.31
N PHE A 28 3.70 10.13 -3.85
CA PHE A 28 2.41 9.65 -4.33
C PHE A 28 1.99 8.40 -3.58
N ARG A 29 0.68 8.17 -3.50
CA ARG A 29 0.13 6.91 -2.99
C ARG A 29 -0.97 6.38 -3.89
N SER A 30 -1.20 5.04 -3.88
CA SER A 30 -2.30 4.39 -4.59
C SER A 30 -2.66 3.03 -4.00
N GLU A 31 -3.72 2.41 -4.54
CA GLU A 31 -3.89 0.95 -4.46
C GLU A 31 -2.87 0.24 -5.37
N VAL A 32 -2.80 -1.10 -5.27
CA VAL A 32 -1.99 -1.92 -6.18
C VAL A 32 -2.50 -1.80 -7.63
N PRO A 33 -1.62 -1.54 -8.61
CA PRO A 33 -2.03 -1.26 -10.01
C PRO A 33 -2.25 -2.51 -10.87
N VAL A 34 -2.72 -3.63 -10.33
CA VAL A 34 -2.88 -4.92 -11.05
C VAL A 34 -3.79 -4.82 -12.28
N LYS A 35 -4.80 -3.96 -12.24
CA LYS A 35 -5.80 -3.83 -13.34
C LYS A 35 -5.57 -2.60 -14.21
N VAL A 36 -4.41 -1.98 -14.08
CA VAL A 36 -4.08 -0.77 -14.84
C VAL A 36 -3.46 -1.18 -16.17
N PRO A 37 -4.00 -0.72 -17.33
CA PRO A 37 -3.42 -0.98 -18.63
C PRO A 37 -1.96 -0.47 -18.73
N GLU A 38 -1.09 -1.15 -19.49
CA GLU A 38 0.33 -0.75 -19.62
C GLU A 38 0.49 0.70 -20.10
N THR A 39 -0.37 1.16 -21.01
CA THR A 39 -0.37 2.55 -21.50
C THR A 39 -0.68 3.56 -20.41
N GLU A 40 -1.53 3.21 -19.45
CA GLU A 40 -1.82 4.03 -18.29
C GLU A 40 -0.73 3.92 -17.23
N MET A 41 -0.11 2.74 -17.07
CA MET A 41 1.06 2.55 -16.19
C MET A 41 2.26 3.40 -16.64
N ALA A 42 2.50 3.50 -17.96
CA ALA A 42 3.57 4.34 -18.48
C ALA A 42 3.44 5.82 -18.07
N LYS A 43 2.23 6.31 -17.85
CA LYS A 43 1.98 7.68 -17.39
C LYS A 43 2.56 7.97 -16.00
N LEU A 44 2.75 6.95 -15.16
CA LEU A 44 3.44 7.13 -13.88
C LEU A 44 4.81 7.79 -14.08
N LYS A 45 5.55 7.35 -15.11
CA LYS A 45 6.85 7.95 -15.46
C LYS A 45 6.69 9.20 -16.31
N THR A 46 5.91 9.14 -17.40
CA THR A 46 5.91 10.19 -18.44
C THR A 46 5.13 11.44 -18.05
N GLU A 47 4.05 11.31 -17.29
CA GLU A 47 3.21 12.45 -16.89
C GLU A 47 3.44 12.88 -15.43
N PHE A 48 3.72 11.91 -14.53
CA PHE A 48 3.88 12.19 -13.10
C PHE A 48 5.33 12.18 -12.63
N GLY A 49 6.27 11.81 -13.50
CA GLY A 49 7.70 11.82 -13.19
C GLY A 49 8.12 10.83 -12.10
N ILE A 50 7.30 9.79 -11.83
CA ILE A 50 7.59 8.81 -10.78
C ILE A 50 8.83 8.02 -11.16
N ASP A 51 9.83 8.03 -10.29
CA ASP A 51 11.13 7.39 -10.44
C ASP A 51 11.22 6.05 -9.70
N ALA A 52 10.45 5.91 -8.61
CA ALA A 52 10.45 4.71 -7.80
C ALA A 52 9.05 4.32 -7.34
N ILE A 53 8.82 3.00 -7.25
CA ILE A 53 7.63 2.41 -6.64
C ILE A 53 8.05 1.59 -5.42
N ILE A 54 7.43 1.85 -4.27
CA ILE A 54 7.60 1.08 -3.04
C ILE A 54 6.34 0.25 -2.82
N ASP A 55 6.48 -1.07 -2.92
CA ASP A 55 5.42 -2.04 -2.66
C ASP A 55 5.49 -2.51 -1.20
N LEU A 56 4.42 -2.20 -0.44
CA LEU A 56 4.32 -2.50 0.99
C LEU A 56 3.61 -3.83 1.28
N ARG A 57 3.28 -4.59 0.24
CA ARG A 57 2.56 -5.86 0.34
C ARG A 57 3.44 -6.99 0.83
N THR A 58 2.82 -8.05 1.33
CA THR A 58 3.52 -9.32 1.62
C THR A 58 3.96 -10.00 0.32
N SER A 59 4.93 -10.92 0.40
CA SER A 59 5.36 -11.70 -0.78
C SER A 59 4.20 -12.50 -1.38
N GLN A 60 3.35 -13.10 -0.55
CA GLN A 60 2.18 -13.84 -1.01
C GLN A 60 1.20 -12.96 -1.80
N GLU A 61 0.92 -11.73 -1.33
CA GLU A 61 0.07 -10.79 -2.06
C GLU A 61 0.64 -10.40 -3.42
N ILE A 62 1.96 -10.39 -3.56
CA ILE A 62 2.64 -10.11 -4.84
C ILE A 62 2.52 -11.30 -5.78
N GLU A 63 2.74 -12.53 -5.29
CA GLU A 63 2.59 -13.75 -6.07
C GLU A 63 1.16 -13.89 -6.62
N ASP A 64 0.16 -13.65 -5.78
CA ASP A 64 -1.25 -13.74 -6.16
C ASP A 64 -1.69 -12.64 -7.13
N ASN A 65 -1.08 -11.46 -7.05
CA ASN A 65 -1.49 -10.26 -7.79
C ASN A 65 -0.28 -9.40 -8.20
N HIS A 66 0.48 -9.86 -9.18
CA HIS A 66 1.60 -9.10 -9.74
C HIS A 66 1.16 -8.08 -10.81
N TYR A 67 1.99 -7.12 -11.09
CA TYR A 67 1.85 -6.14 -12.16
C TYR A 67 3.20 -5.83 -12.80
N LYS A 68 3.17 -5.29 -14.00
CA LYS A 68 4.38 -4.88 -14.72
C LYS A 68 4.78 -3.47 -14.31
N VAL A 69 6.00 -3.32 -13.83
CA VAL A 69 6.58 -2.01 -13.49
C VAL A 69 6.92 -1.26 -14.79
N PRO A 70 6.60 0.04 -14.90
CA PRO A 70 6.96 0.83 -16.07
C PRO A 70 8.47 0.90 -16.29
N GLU A 71 8.88 1.00 -17.53
CA GLU A 71 10.29 1.19 -17.89
C GLU A 71 10.85 2.47 -17.26
N GLY A 72 12.09 2.40 -16.76
CA GLY A 72 12.75 3.53 -16.10
C GLY A 72 12.21 3.89 -14.71
N VAL A 73 11.41 3.00 -14.11
CA VAL A 73 10.93 3.12 -12.72
C VAL A 73 11.58 2.03 -11.88
N GLU A 74 12.24 2.41 -10.79
CA GLU A 74 12.80 1.49 -9.81
C GLU A 74 11.69 0.82 -9.00
N TYR A 75 11.80 -0.49 -8.75
CA TYR A 75 10.86 -1.23 -7.90
C TYR A 75 11.52 -1.68 -6.61
N LEU A 76 10.92 -1.31 -5.48
CA LEU A 76 11.39 -1.63 -4.15
C LEU A 76 10.30 -2.37 -3.38
N HIS A 77 10.59 -3.59 -2.95
CA HIS A 77 9.70 -4.37 -2.10
C HIS A 77 10.09 -4.17 -0.63
N ILE A 78 9.21 -3.53 0.14
CA ILE A 78 9.39 -3.29 1.57
C ILE A 78 8.11 -3.73 2.30
N PRO A 79 7.94 -5.03 2.57
CA PRO A 79 6.72 -5.56 3.17
C PRO A 79 6.57 -5.07 4.62
N ILE A 80 5.48 -4.38 4.91
CA ILE A 80 5.17 -3.93 6.29
C ILE A 80 4.79 -5.12 7.17
N PHE A 81 4.11 -6.12 6.60
CA PHE A 81 3.75 -7.36 7.28
C PHE A 81 4.47 -8.54 6.65
N LYS A 82 4.85 -9.51 7.47
CA LYS A 82 5.42 -10.77 7.02
C LYS A 82 4.36 -11.70 6.42
N GLU A 83 3.16 -11.67 7.00
CA GLU A 83 2.04 -12.53 6.63
C GLU A 83 0.78 -11.71 6.37
N SER A 84 -0.22 -12.36 5.76
CA SER A 84 -1.52 -11.75 5.51
C SER A 84 -2.28 -11.54 6.83
N VAL A 85 -2.76 -10.32 7.05
CA VAL A 85 -3.49 -9.93 8.27
C VAL A 85 -4.95 -9.70 7.95
N ILE A 86 -5.84 -10.40 8.68
CA ILE A 86 -7.30 -10.28 8.53
C ILE A 86 -7.73 -8.81 8.69
N GLY A 87 -8.54 -8.33 7.74
CA GLY A 87 -9.06 -6.96 7.74
C GLY A 87 -8.12 -5.92 7.13
N ILE A 88 -6.83 -6.24 6.96
CA ILE A 88 -5.82 -5.30 6.41
C ILE A 88 -5.33 -5.78 5.04
N THR A 89 -5.10 -7.08 4.86
CA THR A 89 -4.74 -7.64 3.57
C THR A 89 -5.98 -8.14 2.83
N LYS A 90 -5.95 -8.05 1.50
CA LYS A 90 -7.08 -8.43 0.66
C LYS A 90 -7.32 -9.94 0.70
N GLU A 91 -6.27 -10.72 0.69
CA GLU A 91 -6.27 -12.17 0.67
C GLU A 91 -6.85 -12.73 1.98
N ALA A 92 -6.40 -12.21 3.12
CA ALA A 92 -6.96 -12.57 4.41
C ALA A 92 -8.43 -12.18 4.52
N GLY A 93 -8.83 -11.05 3.95
CA GLY A 93 -10.23 -10.60 3.89
C GLY A 93 -11.11 -11.52 3.02
N LEU A 94 -10.59 -12.07 1.92
CA LEU A 94 -11.32 -13.02 1.08
C LEU A 94 -11.53 -14.36 1.80
N ASN A 95 -10.51 -14.89 2.46
CA ASN A 95 -10.61 -16.11 3.25
C ASN A 95 -11.60 -15.96 4.41
N TYR A 96 -11.58 -14.81 5.09
CA TYR A 96 -12.51 -14.49 6.15
C TYR A 96 -13.97 -14.37 5.64
N ARG A 97 -14.15 -13.76 4.47
CA ARG A 97 -15.47 -13.68 3.83
C ARG A 97 -16.05 -15.05 3.52
N GLN A 98 -15.24 -15.99 3.02
CA GLN A 98 -15.69 -17.38 2.79
C GLN A 98 -16.05 -18.06 4.10
N PHE A 99 -15.26 -17.88 5.16
CA PHE A 99 -15.60 -18.38 6.49
C PHE A 99 -16.96 -17.86 6.96
N ILE A 100 -17.22 -16.55 6.86
CA ILE A 100 -18.52 -15.95 7.22
C ILE A 100 -19.68 -16.56 6.43
N ILE A 101 -19.52 -16.74 5.12
CA ILE A 101 -20.59 -17.29 4.26
C ILE A 101 -20.94 -18.75 4.63
N HIS A 102 -19.95 -19.54 5.06
CA HIS A 102 -20.15 -20.95 5.39
C HIS A 102 -20.51 -21.20 6.86
N THR A 103 -20.32 -20.22 7.74
CA THR A 103 -20.61 -20.35 9.17
C THR A 103 -22.06 -19.95 9.45
N ARG A 104 -22.88 -20.92 9.89
CA ARG A 104 -24.30 -20.70 10.21
C ARG A 104 -24.53 -20.22 11.66
N ASP A 105 -23.55 -20.43 12.54
CA ASP A 105 -23.64 -20.08 13.95
C ASP A 105 -23.33 -18.57 14.15
N LYS A 106 -24.34 -17.84 14.65
CA LYS A 106 -24.25 -16.40 14.88
C LYS A 106 -23.30 -16.03 16.02
N GLU A 107 -23.15 -16.91 17.02
CA GLU A 107 -22.27 -16.68 18.14
C GLU A 107 -20.81 -16.88 17.73
N VAL A 108 -20.53 -17.92 16.95
CA VAL A 108 -19.23 -18.15 16.34
C VAL A 108 -18.84 -16.98 15.44
N LEU A 109 -19.76 -16.47 14.61
CA LEU A 109 -19.51 -15.30 13.76
C LEU A 109 -19.19 -14.06 14.58
N ARG A 110 -19.97 -13.77 15.63
CA ARG A 110 -19.76 -12.61 16.49
C ARG A 110 -18.40 -12.65 17.19
N ASN A 111 -18.01 -13.81 17.71
CA ASN A 111 -16.76 -14.00 18.40
C ASN A 111 -15.53 -14.06 17.46
N SER A 112 -15.75 -14.26 16.17
CA SER A 112 -14.69 -14.30 15.14
C SER A 112 -14.43 -12.96 14.48
N ILE A 113 -15.28 -11.93 14.69
CA ILE A 113 -15.05 -10.60 14.16
C ILE A 113 -13.96 -9.92 15.01
N PRO A 114 -12.79 -9.62 14.44
CA PRO A 114 -11.75 -8.94 15.19
C PRO A 114 -12.20 -7.52 15.53
N ASP A 115 -11.92 -7.10 16.75
CA ASP A 115 -11.99 -5.68 17.10
C ASP A 115 -10.87 -4.96 16.32
N ILE A 116 -11.29 -4.15 15.36
CA ILE A 116 -10.36 -3.48 14.43
C ILE A 116 -9.41 -2.55 15.19
N ASP A 117 -9.85 -1.87 16.21
CA ASP A 117 -9.03 -0.96 17.00
C ASP A 117 -7.95 -1.73 17.77
N VAL A 118 -8.32 -2.87 18.37
CA VAL A 118 -7.38 -3.77 19.06
C VAL A 118 -6.40 -4.38 18.07
N LEU A 119 -6.88 -4.81 16.90
CA LEU A 119 -6.05 -5.37 15.83
C LEU A 119 -4.98 -4.36 15.38
N TYR A 120 -5.37 -3.13 15.04
CA TYR A 120 -4.42 -2.10 14.61
C TYR A 120 -3.44 -1.72 15.73
N ALA A 121 -3.92 -1.58 16.96
CA ALA A 121 -3.07 -1.27 18.11
C ALA A 121 -2.05 -2.41 18.38
N GLY A 122 -2.45 -3.66 18.19
CA GLY A 122 -1.56 -4.82 18.31
C GLY A 122 -0.47 -4.82 17.25
N ILE A 123 -0.87 -4.69 15.98
CA ILE A 123 0.06 -4.68 14.85
C ILE A 123 1.10 -3.57 14.95
N LEU A 124 0.69 -2.36 15.35
CA LEU A 124 1.60 -1.23 15.48
C LEU A 124 2.59 -1.35 16.66
N LYS A 125 2.41 -2.34 17.53
CA LYS A 125 3.35 -2.66 18.65
C LYS A 125 4.36 -3.74 18.27
N GLU A 126 4.20 -4.41 17.14
CA GLU A 126 5.16 -5.41 16.69
C GLU A 126 6.45 -4.73 16.19
N ASP A 127 7.59 -5.06 16.78
CA ASP A 127 8.90 -4.49 16.42
C ASP A 127 9.18 -4.63 14.92
N SER A 128 8.83 -5.78 14.34
CA SER A 128 9.03 -6.03 12.90
C SER A 128 8.23 -5.07 12.02
N VAL A 129 7.01 -4.70 12.43
CA VAL A 129 6.15 -3.75 11.71
C VAL A 129 6.71 -2.34 11.85
N VAL A 130 7.16 -1.97 13.04
CA VAL A 130 7.80 -0.67 13.31
C VAL A 130 9.06 -0.51 12.47
N ASP A 131 9.93 -1.52 12.44
CA ASP A 131 11.19 -1.50 11.69
C ASP A 131 10.95 -1.38 10.18
N MET A 132 10.04 -2.18 9.64
CA MET A 132 9.73 -2.14 8.20
C MET A 132 9.04 -0.84 7.79
N THR A 133 8.17 -0.31 8.65
CA THR A 133 7.57 1.02 8.44
C THR A 133 8.64 2.12 8.45
N ALA A 134 9.55 2.09 9.40
CA ALA A 134 10.67 3.02 9.47
C ALA A 134 11.59 2.89 8.25
N LYS A 135 11.83 1.67 7.75
CA LYS A 135 12.59 1.43 6.52
C LYS A 135 11.90 2.06 5.31
N ALA A 136 10.59 1.85 5.15
CA ALA A 136 9.82 2.44 4.05
C ALA A 136 9.86 3.97 4.09
N ILE A 137 9.67 4.58 5.27
CA ILE A 137 9.73 6.04 5.45
C ILE A 137 11.13 6.56 5.11
N ARG A 138 12.20 5.93 5.60
CA ARG A 138 13.59 6.32 5.28
C ARG A 138 13.85 6.25 3.78
N GLN A 139 13.34 5.23 3.08
CA GLN A 139 13.49 5.11 1.63
C GLN A 139 12.78 6.26 0.89
N VAL A 140 11.54 6.58 1.28
CA VAL A 140 10.83 7.74 0.71
C VAL A 140 11.61 9.04 0.93
N ILE A 141 12.15 9.26 2.13
CA ILE A 141 12.95 10.45 2.45
C ILE A 141 14.21 10.50 1.59
N SER A 142 14.95 9.39 1.47
CA SER A 142 16.15 9.29 0.62
C SER A 142 15.85 9.67 -0.82
N ASN A 143 14.79 9.09 -1.40
CA ASN A 143 14.38 9.39 -2.76
C ASN A 143 14.03 10.88 -2.94
N VAL A 144 13.28 11.46 -1.99
CA VAL A 144 12.93 12.88 -2.03
C VAL A 144 14.16 13.79 -1.94
N LEU A 145 15.15 13.44 -1.12
CA LEU A 145 16.41 14.18 -1.02
C LEU A 145 17.24 14.12 -2.31
N GLU A 146 17.14 12.99 -3.04
CA GLU A 146 17.73 12.82 -4.37
C GLU A 146 16.90 13.46 -5.49
N GLY A 147 15.77 14.07 -5.18
CA GLY A 147 14.86 14.67 -6.17
C GLY A 147 14.00 13.68 -6.93
N LYS A 148 13.97 12.40 -6.52
CA LYS A 148 13.19 11.33 -7.11
C LYS A 148 11.77 11.33 -6.59
N ALA A 149 10.79 11.28 -7.50
CA ALA A 149 9.40 11.11 -7.15
C ALA A 149 9.08 9.64 -6.86
N THR A 150 8.40 9.38 -5.75
CA THR A 150 8.11 8.02 -5.26
C THR A 150 6.63 7.78 -5.12
N LEU A 151 6.14 6.67 -5.70
CA LEU A 151 4.83 6.11 -5.45
C LEU A 151 4.96 4.98 -4.43
N PHE A 152 4.26 5.04 -3.32
CA PHE A 152 4.10 3.86 -2.46
C PHE A 152 2.68 3.33 -2.50
N HIS A 153 2.52 2.01 -2.39
CA HIS A 153 1.22 1.38 -2.38
C HIS A 153 1.17 0.13 -1.51
N CYS A 154 -0.03 -0.26 -1.15
CA CYS A 154 -0.37 -1.59 -0.65
C CYS A 154 -1.52 -2.16 -1.48
N SER A 155 -2.23 -3.17 -1.03
CA SER A 155 -3.35 -3.75 -1.79
C SER A 155 -4.49 -2.76 -2.02
N TRP A 156 -4.89 -1.98 -1.01
CA TRP A 156 -5.98 -1.00 -1.10
C TRP A 156 -5.51 0.46 -1.19
N GLY A 157 -4.25 0.73 -0.90
CA GLY A 157 -3.71 2.10 -0.79
C GLY A 157 -4.33 2.89 0.36
N LYS A 158 -4.76 2.21 1.42
CA LYS A 158 -5.50 2.80 2.53
C LYS A 158 -4.79 2.60 3.88
N ASP A 159 -4.51 1.39 4.26
CA ASP A 159 -4.11 1.05 5.63
C ASP A 159 -2.58 1.09 5.86
N ARG A 160 -1.83 0.38 5.04
CA ARG A 160 -0.36 0.37 5.08
C ARG A 160 0.20 1.56 4.36
#